data_fff45abc279548eed76b1784ab72089d
#
_entry.id   fff45abc279548eed76b1784ab72089d
#
_cell.length_a   1.000
_cell.length_b   1.000
_cell.length_c   1.000
_cell.angle_alpha   90.00
_cell.angle_beta   90.00
_cell.angle_gamma   90.00
#
_symmetry.space_group_name_H-M   'P 1'
#
loop_
_entity.id
_entity.type
_entity.pdbx_description
1 polymer ?
#
loop_
_entity_poly.entity_id
_entity_poly.type
_entity_poly.pdbx_seq_one_letter_code
_entity_poly.pdbx_strand_id
1 'polypeptide(L)'
;MTLFYCSTQAHVATTTIDSESWLKIRDCVPLSKTFKTKRMYTFYTPYSKLILGTTIAGMLLMHGIFMFCMGGMARHSVDALSFYLYLLLFIVSIFIVLYAFLIQIKKVTLSNTHLTLHRRMGRVSIPLDCIQSVERKENIIEDIRPKSIAFFFGHYGTFQSKTFGPYHAYVKDPQQMLAIHTSTCIHVFSCERCEELMHLINTRIQQL
;
A
#
# COMPACT_ATOMS: atom_id res chain seq x y z
N MET A 1 -4.13 17.90 15.45
CA MET A 1 -5.27 17.31 14.72
C MET A 1 -5.77 18.36 13.74
N THR A 2 -5.19 18.40 12.55
CA THR A 2 -5.51 19.41 11.53
C THR A 2 -5.54 18.68 10.18
N LEU A 3 -6.77 18.46 9.71
CA LEU A 3 -7.09 17.91 8.40
C LEU A 3 -6.96 19.04 7.37
N PHE A 4 -6.03 18.93 6.44
CA PHE A 4 -6.06 19.75 5.21
C PHE A 4 -6.91 19.02 4.17
N TYR A 5 -8.13 19.52 3.99
CA TYR A 5 -9.01 19.21 2.87
C TYR A 5 -8.65 20.14 1.71
N CYS A 6 -8.16 19.61 0.62
CA CYS A 6 -8.05 20.36 -0.63
C CYS A 6 -9.37 20.20 -1.38
N SER A 7 -10.23 21.22 -1.26
CA SER A 7 -11.50 21.34 -1.98
C SER A 7 -11.24 21.97 -3.34
N THR A 8 -11.36 21.18 -4.40
CA THR A 8 -11.44 21.72 -5.77
C THR A 8 -12.92 21.95 -6.09
N GLN A 9 -13.36 23.21 -6.01
CA GLN A 9 -14.66 23.63 -6.52
C GLN A 9 -14.65 23.60 -8.05
N ALA A 10 -15.43 22.70 -8.63
CA ALA A 10 -15.80 22.77 -10.02
C ALA A 10 -17.02 23.69 -10.18
N HIS A 11 -16.81 24.90 -10.72
CA HIS A 11 -17.88 25.75 -11.18
C HIS A 11 -18.56 25.12 -12.40
N VAL A 12 -19.78 24.66 -12.23
CA VAL A 12 -20.66 24.28 -13.34
C VAL A 12 -21.30 25.57 -13.87
N ALA A 13 -20.74 26.07 -14.97
CA ALA A 13 -21.42 27.11 -15.77
C ALA A 13 -22.35 26.40 -16.76
N THR A 14 -23.64 26.52 -16.51
CA THR A 14 -24.70 26.08 -17.43
C THR A 14 -24.84 27.13 -18.55
N THR A 15 -24.15 26.92 -19.67
CA THR A 15 -24.42 27.68 -20.90
C THR A 15 -25.23 26.82 -21.85
N THR A 16 -26.40 27.31 -22.21
CA THR A 16 -27.26 26.80 -23.29
C THR A 16 -26.50 26.84 -24.62
N ILE A 17 -26.18 25.66 -25.15
CA ILE A 17 -25.45 25.50 -26.40
C ILE A 17 -26.47 25.46 -27.55
N ASP A 18 -26.38 26.44 -28.43
CA ASP A 18 -27.19 26.59 -29.64
C ASP A 18 -26.76 25.52 -30.68
N SER A 19 -27.73 24.98 -31.40
CA SER A 19 -27.58 23.84 -32.31
C SER A 19 -26.67 24.08 -33.52
N GLU A 20 -26.30 25.31 -33.83
CA GLU A 20 -25.39 25.65 -34.93
C GLU A 20 -23.89 25.53 -34.60
N SER A 21 -23.51 25.42 -33.33
CA SER A 21 -22.13 25.32 -32.93
C SER A 21 -21.51 23.93 -33.15
N TRP A 22 -22.29 22.90 -33.36
CA TRP A 22 -21.85 21.52 -33.58
C TRP A 22 -21.20 21.26 -34.93
N LEU A 23 -21.49 22.07 -35.94
CA LEU A 23 -20.94 21.91 -37.30
C LEU A 23 -19.55 22.48 -37.46
N LYS A 24 -19.14 23.42 -36.60
CA LYS A 24 -17.80 24.06 -36.67
C LYS A 24 -16.70 23.36 -35.88
N ILE A 25 -17.04 22.39 -35.02
CA ILE A 25 -16.09 21.64 -34.18
C ILE A 25 -15.46 20.44 -34.92
N ARG A 26 -16.00 20.08 -36.09
CA ARG A 26 -15.59 18.89 -36.85
C ARG A 26 -14.24 19.05 -37.59
N ASP A 27 -13.79 20.28 -37.82
CA ASP A 27 -12.63 20.55 -38.70
C ASP A 27 -11.35 20.98 -37.96
N CYS A 28 -11.34 21.01 -36.62
CA CYS A 28 -10.19 21.44 -35.83
C CYS A 28 -9.70 20.41 -34.80
N VAL A 29 -9.96 19.12 -35.00
CA VAL A 29 -9.31 18.09 -34.22
C VAL A 29 -8.13 17.55 -35.02
N PRO A 30 -6.87 17.91 -34.68
CA PRO A 30 -5.72 17.27 -35.32
C PRO A 30 -5.75 15.78 -34.93
N LEU A 31 -5.92 14.92 -35.93
CA LEU A 31 -5.95 13.44 -35.86
C LEU A 31 -4.56 12.86 -35.52
N SER A 32 -3.81 13.50 -34.63
CA SER A 32 -2.51 13.02 -34.16
C SER A 32 -2.42 12.96 -32.61
N LYS A 33 -3.52 12.68 -31.92
CA LYS A 33 -3.37 12.05 -30.62
C LYS A 33 -3.06 10.58 -30.87
N THR A 34 -1.77 10.31 -31.14
CA THR A 34 -1.17 8.99 -30.99
C THR A 34 -1.80 8.34 -29.77
N PHE A 35 -2.61 7.30 -29.97
CA PHE A 35 -3.16 6.48 -28.90
C PHE A 35 -1.96 5.85 -28.23
N LYS A 36 -1.38 6.56 -27.24
CA LYS A 36 -0.28 6.07 -26.43
C LYS A 36 -0.83 4.85 -25.72
N THR A 37 -0.62 3.69 -26.29
CA THR A 37 -1.08 2.40 -25.78
C THR A 37 -0.76 2.39 -24.28
N LYS A 38 -1.80 2.33 -23.45
CA LYS A 38 -1.67 2.36 -21.99
C LYS A 38 -1.00 1.06 -21.54
N ARG A 39 0.32 0.99 -21.67
CA ARG A 39 1.09 -0.17 -21.21
C ARG A 39 1.08 -0.16 -19.70
N MET A 40 0.34 -1.09 -19.12
CA MET A 40 0.34 -1.34 -17.69
C MET A 40 1.25 -2.55 -17.41
N TYR A 41 2.25 -2.34 -16.60
CA TYR A 41 3.10 -3.43 -16.10
C TYR A 41 2.66 -3.79 -14.68
N THR A 42 2.50 -5.07 -14.42
CA THR A 42 2.07 -5.57 -13.11
C THR A 42 3.15 -6.47 -12.53
N PHE A 43 3.58 -6.15 -11.31
CA PHE A 43 4.57 -6.90 -10.55
C PHE A 43 3.93 -7.44 -9.29
N TYR A 44 4.16 -8.72 -8.99
CA TYR A 44 3.67 -9.33 -7.77
C TYR A 44 4.67 -9.14 -6.62
N THR A 45 4.17 -9.27 -5.40
CA THR A 45 4.97 -9.18 -4.18
C THR A 45 4.96 -10.55 -3.48
N PRO A 46 5.94 -11.42 -3.76
CA PRO A 46 6.03 -12.73 -3.12
C PRO A 46 6.34 -12.58 -1.62
N TYR A 47 6.07 -13.65 -0.88
CA TYR A 47 6.50 -13.76 0.51
C TYR A 47 7.91 -14.35 0.57
N SER A 48 8.77 -13.79 1.40
CA SER A 48 10.01 -14.46 1.77
C SER A 48 9.70 -15.68 2.66
N LYS A 49 10.59 -16.68 2.61
CA LYS A 49 10.47 -17.89 3.45
C LYS A 49 10.43 -17.55 4.93
N LEU A 50 11.22 -16.55 5.37
CA LEU A 50 11.27 -16.09 6.74
C LEU A 50 9.92 -15.47 7.16
N ILE A 51 9.37 -14.57 6.37
CA ILE A 51 8.08 -13.93 6.68
C ILE A 51 6.94 -14.95 6.63
N LEU A 52 6.99 -15.93 5.74
CA LEU A 52 6.03 -17.02 5.73
C LEU A 52 6.09 -17.83 7.03
N GLY A 53 7.30 -18.19 7.48
CA GLY A 53 7.51 -18.92 8.74
C GLY A 53 7.01 -18.15 9.96
N THR A 54 7.37 -16.88 10.08
CA THR A 54 6.90 -16.02 11.19
C THR A 54 5.38 -15.81 11.15
N THR A 55 4.78 -15.76 9.96
CA THR A 55 3.33 -15.67 9.80
C THR A 55 2.64 -16.95 10.29
N ILE A 56 3.15 -18.12 9.91
CA ILE A 56 2.60 -19.40 10.37
C ILE A 56 2.72 -19.51 11.89
N ALA A 57 3.89 -19.24 12.46
CA ALA A 57 4.09 -19.25 13.91
C ALA A 57 3.15 -18.29 14.65
N GLY A 58 3.00 -17.08 14.13
CA GLY A 58 2.07 -16.10 14.67
C GLY A 58 0.61 -16.52 14.58
N MET A 59 0.19 -17.15 13.48
CA MET A 59 -1.17 -17.70 13.35
C MET A 59 -1.43 -18.84 14.33
N LEU A 60 -0.46 -19.70 14.58
CA LEU A 60 -0.56 -20.75 15.60
C LEU A 60 -0.68 -20.17 17.02
N LEU A 61 0.10 -19.14 17.33
CA LEU A 61 0.00 -18.41 18.59
C LEU A 61 -1.39 -17.79 18.77
N MET A 62 -1.89 -17.10 17.73
CA MET A 62 -3.24 -16.52 17.76
C MET A 62 -4.34 -17.56 17.91
N HIS A 63 -4.17 -18.73 17.26
CA HIS A 63 -5.09 -19.85 17.45
C HIS A 63 -5.08 -20.35 18.91
N GLY A 64 -3.90 -20.45 19.54
CA GLY A 64 -3.80 -20.78 20.97
C GLY A 64 -4.52 -19.79 21.87
N ILE A 65 -4.35 -18.47 21.64
CA ILE A 65 -5.08 -17.40 22.36
C ILE A 65 -6.60 -17.57 22.15
N PHE A 66 -7.03 -17.84 20.95
CA PHE A 66 -8.44 -18.07 20.59
C PHE A 66 -9.03 -19.23 21.38
N MET A 67 -8.36 -20.38 21.39
CA MET A 67 -8.79 -21.56 22.16
C MET A 67 -8.79 -21.30 23.66
N PHE A 68 -7.81 -20.55 24.18
CA PHE A 68 -7.76 -20.14 25.58
C PHE A 68 -8.97 -19.23 25.95
N CYS A 69 -9.32 -18.26 25.13
CA CYS A 69 -10.49 -17.40 25.36
C CYS A 69 -11.79 -18.18 25.33
N MET A 70 -11.96 -19.11 24.37
CA MET A 70 -13.14 -19.99 24.28
C MET A 70 -13.28 -20.86 25.52
N GLY A 71 -12.18 -21.48 25.98
CA GLY A 71 -12.17 -22.27 27.22
C GLY A 71 -12.46 -21.45 28.46
N GLY A 72 -11.99 -20.18 28.51
CA GLY A 72 -12.30 -19.23 29.59
C GLY A 72 -13.79 -18.89 29.62
N MET A 73 -14.38 -18.51 28.49
CA MET A 73 -15.80 -18.20 28.39
C MET A 73 -16.68 -19.39 28.76
N ALA A 74 -16.30 -20.62 28.38
CA ALA A 74 -17.08 -21.82 28.69
C ALA A 74 -17.09 -22.19 30.18
N ARG A 75 -16.12 -21.71 30.98
CA ARG A 75 -16.00 -21.98 32.43
C ARG A 75 -16.70 -20.97 33.32
N HIS A 76 -17.06 -19.81 32.80
CA HIS A 76 -17.64 -18.71 33.55
C HIS A 76 -19.09 -18.49 33.11
N SER A 77 -19.95 -18.12 34.10
CA SER A 77 -21.32 -17.71 33.80
C SER A 77 -21.34 -16.40 33.00
N VAL A 78 -22.39 -16.18 32.23
CA VAL A 78 -22.54 -14.97 31.38
C VAL A 78 -22.57 -13.68 32.22
N ASP A 79 -23.03 -13.77 33.48
CA ASP A 79 -23.11 -12.62 34.42
C ASP A 79 -21.74 -12.28 35.05
N ALA A 80 -20.72 -13.12 34.88
CA ALA A 80 -19.42 -12.91 35.50
C ALA A 80 -18.59 -11.90 34.70
N LEU A 81 -17.93 -10.95 35.36
CA LEU A 81 -17.02 -9.99 34.75
C LEU A 81 -15.91 -10.70 33.93
N SER A 82 -15.44 -11.85 34.41
CA SER A 82 -14.43 -12.68 33.70
C SER A 82 -14.88 -13.12 32.32
N PHE A 83 -16.16 -13.46 32.13
CA PHE A 83 -16.70 -13.81 30.81
C PHE A 83 -16.51 -12.66 29.81
N TYR A 84 -16.84 -11.44 30.19
CA TYR A 84 -16.70 -10.25 29.33
C TYR A 84 -15.23 -9.92 29.03
N LEU A 85 -14.32 -10.16 29.95
CA LEU A 85 -12.88 -9.98 29.72
C LEU A 85 -12.35 -10.97 28.66
N TYR A 86 -12.74 -12.24 28.73
CA TYR A 86 -12.39 -13.22 27.70
C TYR A 86 -13.01 -12.89 26.34
N LEU A 87 -14.27 -12.45 26.33
CA LEU A 87 -14.96 -12.02 25.13
C LEU A 87 -14.28 -10.81 24.48
N LEU A 88 -13.89 -9.82 25.28
CA LEU A 88 -13.16 -8.65 24.80
C LEU A 88 -11.81 -9.06 24.18
N LEU A 89 -11.02 -9.87 24.86
CA LEU A 89 -9.74 -10.37 24.37
C LEU A 89 -9.91 -11.15 23.06
N PHE A 90 -10.94 -11.97 22.95
CA PHE A 90 -11.31 -12.71 21.74
C PHE A 90 -11.59 -11.77 20.56
N ILE A 91 -12.44 -10.77 20.76
CA ILE A 91 -12.78 -9.78 19.73
C ILE A 91 -11.54 -9.00 19.28
N VAL A 92 -10.74 -8.51 20.24
CA VAL A 92 -9.50 -7.78 19.94
C VAL A 92 -8.53 -8.62 19.13
N SER A 93 -8.38 -9.91 19.46
CA SER A 93 -7.50 -10.83 18.72
C SER A 93 -7.92 -11.00 17.27
N ILE A 94 -9.23 -11.10 17.01
CA ILE A 94 -9.78 -11.16 15.64
C ILE A 94 -9.46 -9.86 14.88
N PHE A 95 -9.67 -8.69 15.49
CA PHE A 95 -9.38 -7.41 14.86
C PHE A 95 -7.90 -7.23 14.51
N ILE A 96 -6.98 -7.69 15.36
CA ILE A 96 -5.54 -7.63 15.09
C ILE A 96 -5.19 -8.44 13.84
N VAL A 97 -5.66 -9.69 13.74
CA VAL A 97 -5.40 -10.56 12.58
C VAL A 97 -6.02 -9.99 11.32
N LEU A 98 -7.28 -9.54 11.39
CA LEU A 98 -7.99 -8.95 10.25
C LEU A 98 -7.28 -7.68 9.75
N TYR A 99 -6.89 -6.80 10.65
CA TYR A 99 -6.17 -5.57 10.33
C TYR A 99 -4.83 -5.86 9.64
N ALA A 100 -4.03 -6.78 10.21
CA ALA A 100 -2.76 -7.21 9.63
C ALA A 100 -2.94 -7.82 8.22
N PHE A 101 -4.04 -8.57 7.99
CA PHE A 101 -4.36 -9.14 6.70
C PHE A 101 -4.77 -8.08 5.66
N LEU A 102 -5.53 -7.07 6.06
CA LEU A 102 -6.04 -6.02 5.16
C LEU A 102 -4.96 -5.04 4.69
N ILE A 103 -3.94 -4.80 5.50
CA ILE A 103 -2.83 -3.88 5.16
C ILE A 103 -1.91 -4.43 4.06
N GLN A 104 -1.90 -5.74 3.84
CA GLN A 104 -0.95 -6.38 2.93
C GLN A 104 -0.97 -5.79 1.53
N ILE A 105 0.23 -5.56 0.98
CA ILE A 105 0.40 -5.29 -0.45
C ILE A 105 0.21 -6.58 -1.26
N LYS A 106 -0.52 -6.49 -2.36
CA LYS A 106 -0.80 -7.63 -3.26
C LYS A 106 0.02 -7.57 -4.53
N LYS A 107 0.08 -6.39 -5.15
CA LYS A 107 0.76 -6.16 -6.42
C LYS A 107 1.13 -4.68 -6.56
N VAL A 108 2.12 -4.43 -7.40
CA VAL A 108 2.53 -3.11 -7.84
C VAL A 108 2.21 -2.97 -9.32
N THR A 109 1.62 -1.87 -9.72
CA THR A 109 1.25 -1.61 -11.11
C THR A 109 1.88 -0.31 -11.57
N LEU A 110 2.68 -0.37 -12.63
CA LEU A 110 3.26 0.80 -13.29
C LEU A 110 2.42 1.17 -14.50
N SER A 111 1.82 2.36 -14.45
CA SER A 111 1.13 3.01 -15.59
C SER A 111 2.05 4.04 -16.25
N ASN A 112 1.58 4.71 -17.28
CA ASN A 112 2.35 5.78 -17.95
C ASN A 112 2.56 7.02 -17.07
N THR A 113 1.69 7.26 -16.08
CA THR A 113 1.67 8.48 -15.26
C THR A 113 1.80 8.21 -13.77
N HIS A 114 1.51 6.99 -13.32
CA HIS A 114 1.44 6.65 -11.90
C HIS A 114 2.03 5.27 -11.62
N LEU A 115 2.70 5.16 -10.49
CA LEU A 115 3.01 3.90 -9.83
C LEU A 115 1.96 3.64 -8.77
N THR A 116 1.26 2.51 -8.84
CA THR A 116 0.17 2.18 -7.90
C THR A 116 0.50 0.92 -7.11
N LEU A 117 0.58 1.05 -5.79
CA LEU A 117 0.72 -0.04 -4.85
C LEU A 117 -0.68 -0.52 -4.43
N HIS A 118 -1.07 -1.71 -4.86
CA HIS A 118 -2.37 -2.29 -4.52
C HIS A 118 -2.27 -3.07 -3.21
N ARG A 119 -2.99 -2.61 -2.20
CA ARG A 119 -3.20 -3.32 -0.94
C ARG A 119 -4.48 -4.14 -1.03
N ARG A 120 -4.73 -5.04 -0.07
CA ARG A 120 -6.03 -5.73 0.01
C ARG A 120 -7.15 -4.74 0.29
N MET A 121 -6.90 -3.78 1.17
CA MET A 121 -7.79 -2.65 1.41
C MET A 121 -7.10 -1.35 1.04
N GLY A 122 -7.61 -0.70 -0.03
CA GLY A 122 -7.09 0.55 -0.55
C GLY A 122 -5.90 0.41 -1.51
N ARG A 123 -5.44 1.54 -1.99
CA ARG A 123 -4.30 1.68 -2.92
C ARG A 123 -3.51 2.93 -2.59
N VAL A 124 -2.21 2.89 -2.83
CA VAL A 124 -1.34 4.06 -2.78
C VAL A 124 -0.91 4.35 -4.21
N SER A 125 -1.23 5.52 -4.73
CA SER A 125 -0.85 5.96 -6.07
C SER A 125 0.21 7.05 -5.95
N ILE A 126 1.34 6.85 -6.60
CA ILE A 126 2.48 7.75 -6.62
C ILE A 126 2.60 8.27 -8.06
N PRO A 127 2.41 9.58 -8.32
CA PRO A 127 2.63 10.17 -9.62
C PRO A 127 4.12 10.06 -10.01
N LEU A 128 4.42 9.74 -11.27
CA LEU A 128 5.79 9.56 -11.73
C LEU A 128 6.59 10.87 -11.77
N ASP A 129 5.91 11.99 -12.00
CA ASP A 129 6.47 13.36 -11.95
C ASP A 129 6.95 13.77 -10.55
N CYS A 130 6.42 13.16 -9.49
CA CYS A 130 6.85 13.40 -8.11
C CYS A 130 8.05 12.53 -7.70
N ILE A 131 8.45 11.53 -8.50
CA ILE A 131 9.55 10.62 -8.17
C ILE A 131 10.88 11.29 -8.52
N GLN A 132 11.73 11.45 -7.52
CA GLN A 132 13.06 12.03 -7.66
C GLN A 132 14.12 10.98 -7.97
N SER A 133 14.10 9.87 -7.24
CA SER A 133 15.02 8.76 -7.43
C SER A 133 14.41 7.43 -7.03
N VAL A 134 14.93 6.37 -7.62
CA VAL A 134 14.58 4.98 -7.29
C VAL A 134 15.86 4.24 -7.01
N GLU A 135 15.95 3.58 -5.87
CA GLU A 135 17.11 2.83 -5.47
C GLU A 135 16.75 1.49 -4.84
N ARG A 136 17.69 0.55 -4.83
CA ARG A 136 17.54 -0.72 -4.12
C ARG A 136 17.85 -0.51 -2.64
N LYS A 137 16.97 -1.00 -1.76
CA LYS A 137 17.22 -1.03 -0.33
C LYS A 137 17.57 -2.47 0.09
N GLU A 138 18.69 -2.62 0.76
CA GLU A 138 19.19 -3.95 1.13
C GLU A 138 18.71 -4.42 2.50
N ASN A 139 18.53 -3.52 3.46
CA ASN A 139 18.22 -3.87 4.85
C ASN A 139 17.05 -3.06 5.43
N ILE A 140 16.07 -3.74 6.05
CA ILE A 140 15.00 -3.11 6.82
C ILE A 140 15.07 -3.49 8.31
N ILE A 141 15.83 -4.53 8.64
CA ILE A 141 15.87 -5.12 9.99
C ILE A 141 16.54 -4.18 10.99
N GLU A 142 17.52 -3.40 10.53
CA GLU A 142 18.29 -2.45 11.34
C GLU A 142 17.57 -1.11 11.55
N ASP A 143 16.50 -0.87 10.84
CA ASP A 143 15.78 0.39 10.93
C ASP A 143 14.89 0.46 12.17
N ILE A 144 14.84 1.63 12.79
CA ILE A 144 13.98 1.90 13.94
C ILE A 144 12.52 1.86 13.53
N ARG A 145 11.65 1.30 14.36
CA ARG A 145 10.24 1.03 14.07
C ARG A 145 9.30 1.86 14.96
N PRO A 146 9.17 3.16 14.76
CA PRO A 146 8.37 4.00 15.65
C PRO A 146 6.86 3.73 15.58
N LYS A 147 6.32 3.37 14.39
CA LYS A 147 4.90 3.07 14.18
C LYS A 147 4.74 2.00 13.10
N SER A 148 5.10 0.76 13.38
CA SER A 148 5.06 -0.30 12.39
C SER A 148 4.58 -1.63 12.95
N ILE A 149 3.96 -2.43 12.09
CA ILE A 149 3.61 -3.84 12.34
C ILE A 149 4.63 -4.69 11.58
N ALA A 150 5.41 -5.47 12.32
CA ALA A 150 6.52 -6.25 11.78
C ALA A 150 6.42 -7.75 12.08
N PHE A 151 5.23 -8.28 12.37
CA PHE A 151 5.09 -9.69 12.78
C PHE A 151 4.29 -10.52 11.79
N PHE A 152 3.08 -10.09 11.45
CA PHE A 152 2.21 -10.84 10.56
C PHE A 152 2.34 -10.31 9.14
N PHE A 153 2.56 -11.21 8.19
CA PHE A 153 2.47 -10.96 6.76
C PHE A 153 3.48 -9.98 6.16
N GLY A 154 4.43 -9.42 6.94
CA GLY A 154 5.47 -8.51 6.45
C GLY A 154 5.75 -7.32 7.37
N HIS A 155 6.48 -6.35 6.82
CA HIS A 155 6.82 -5.10 7.48
C HIS A 155 5.98 -3.96 6.89
N TYR A 156 5.07 -3.40 7.70
CA TYR A 156 4.14 -2.35 7.28
C TYR A 156 4.15 -1.19 8.27
N GLY A 157 4.08 0.02 7.75
CA GLY A 157 4.00 1.23 8.57
C GLY A 157 5.14 2.20 8.32
N THR A 158 5.40 3.07 9.31
CA THR A 158 6.47 4.06 9.23
C THR A 158 7.71 3.52 9.93
N PHE A 159 8.82 3.54 9.23
CA PHE A 159 10.15 3.18 9.69
C PHE A 159 11.06 4.39 9.62
N GLN A 160 12.16 4.35 10.32
CA GLN A 160 13.19 5.37 10.27
C GLN A 160 14.54 4.72 9.98
N SER A 161 15.08 5.03 8.81
CA SER A 161 16.43 4.63 8.42
C SER A 161 17.45 5.66 8.88
N LYS A 162 18.64 5.21 9.17
CA LYS A 162 19.79 6.09 9.44
C LYS A 162 20.25 6.85 8.20
N THR A 163 20.02 6.28 7.00
CA THR A 163 20.43 6.84 5.70
C THR A 163 19.39 7.74 5.08
N PHE A 164 18.09 7.35 5.11
CA PHE A 164 17.02 8.05 4.39
C PHE A 164 16.12 8.89 5.29
N GLY A 165 16.21 8.73 6.63
CA GLY A 165 15.22 9.29 7.54
C GLY A 165 13.90 8.50 7.57
N PRO A 166 12.75 9.14 7.83
CA PRO A 166 11.46 8.46 7.93
C PRO A 166 10.93 8.02 6.56
N TYR A 167 10.40 6.80 6.48
CA TYR A 167 9.81 6.26 5.26
C TYR A 167 8.61 5.34 5.54
N HIS A 168 7.77 5.15 4.53
CA HIS A 168 6.65 4.21 4.57
C HIS A 168 7.03 2.87 3.96
N ALA A 169 6.99 1.80 4.78
CA ALA A 169 7.31 0.45 4.34
C ALA A 169 6.06 -0.37 3.99
N TYR A 170 6.18 -1.16 2.91
CA TYR A 170 5.19 -2.12 2.42
C TYR A 170 5.93 -3.38 1.94
N VAL A 171 6.61 -4.07 2.85
CA VAL A 171 7.60 -5.08 2.52
C VAL A 171 7.15 -6.47 2.94
N LYS A 172 7.10 -7.40 1.99
CA LYS A 172 6.89 -8.84 2.21
C LYS A 172 8.16 -9.66 2.05
N ASP A 173 9.10 -9.15 1.25
CA ASP A 173 10.40 -9.77 1.06
C ASP A 173 11.50 -8.75 1.32
N PRO A 174 12.26 -8.90 2.44
CA PRO A 174 13.35 -7.99 2.77
C PRO A 174 14.56 -8.10 1.84
N GLN A 175 14.64 -9.13 1.00
CA GLN A 175 15.75 -9.32 0.06
C GLN A 175 15.53 -8.58 -1.27
N GLN A 176 14.27 -8.28 -1.58
CA GLN A 176 13.87 -7.65 -2.84
C GLN A 176 13.05 -6.39 -2.57
N MET A 177 13.73 -5.31 -2.20
CA MET A 177 13.10 -4.04 -1.87
C MET A 177 13.55 -2.92 -2.78
N LEU A 178 12.59 -2.05 -3.13
CA LEU A 178 12.85 -0.76 -3.79
C LEU A 178 12.42 0.38 -2.88
N ALA A 179 13.28 1.38 -2.79
CA ALA A 179 12.98 2.67 -2.19
C ALA A 179 12.70 3.68 -3.30
N ILE A 180 11.56 4.34 -3.21
CA ILE A 180 11.16 5.42 -4.11
C ILE A 180 11.15 6.71 -3.32
N HIS A 181 12.03 7.61 -3.70
CA HIS A 181 12.10 8.95 -3.14
C HIS A 181 11.17 9.87 -3.91
N THR A 182 10.18 10.41 -3.21
CA THR A 182 9.30 11.44 -3.75
C THR A 182 9.61 12.78 -3.09
N SER A 183 9.07 13.85 -3.64
CA SER A 183 9.23 15.19 -3.07
C SER A 183 8.70 15.34 -1.63
N THR A 184 7.78 14.45 -1.19
CA THR A 184 7.11 14.53 0.11
C THR A 184 7.48 13.43 1.09
N CYS A 185 7.77 12.24 0.61
CA CYS A 185 8.04 11.07 1.46
C CYS A 185 8.78 9.97 0.68
N ILE A 186 9.31 9.00 1.41
CA ILE A 186 9.96 7.83 0.84
C ILE A 186 9.04 6.63 1.01
N HIS A 187 8.86 5.88 -0.07
CA HIS A 187 8.09 4.63 -0.07
C HIS A 187 9.01 3.46 -0.34
N VAL A 188 9.02 2.47 0.56
CA VAL A 188 9.78 1.23 0.40
C VAL A 188 8.81 0.06 0.25
N PHE A 189 8.96 -0.73 -0.79
CA PHE A 189 8.13 -1.91 -1.02
C PHE A 189 8.93 -3.03 -1.66
N SER A 190 8.42 -4.26 -1.53
CA SER A 190 9.00 -5.43 -2.20
C SER A 190 8.27 -5.77 -3.49
N CYS A 191 9.01 -6.23 -4.48
CA CYS A 191 8.47 -6.74 -5.75
C CYS A 191 9.33 -7.90 -6.28
N GLU A 192 8.72 -8.74 -7.11
CA GLU A 192 9.35 -9.95 -7.63
C GLU A 192 10.55 -9.67 -8.56
N ARG A 193 10.47 -8.60 -9.36
CA ARG A 193 11.48 -8.19 -10.35
C ARG A 193 11.86 -6.72 -10.12
N CYS A 194 12.55 -6.47 -9.01
CA CYS A 194 12.88 -5.11 -8.60
C CYS A 194 13.73 -4.35 -9.62
N GLU A 195 14.72 -5.02 -10.24
CA GLU A 195 15.61 -4.39 -11.21
C GLU A 195 14.88 -3.99 -12.48
N GLU A 196 13.99 -4.85 -12.97
CA GLU A 196 13.16 -4.55 -14.13
C GLU A 196 12.23 -3.38 -13.87
N LEU A 197 11.58 -3.37 -12.69
CA LEU A 197 10.70 -2.27 -12.30
C LEU A 197 11.47 -0.96 -12.15
N MET A 198 12.66 -1.00 -11.54
CA MET A 198 13.54 0.16 -11.40
C MET A 198 13.95 0.73 -12.77
N HIS A 199 14.37 -0.13 -13.69
CA HIS A 199 14.73 0.27 -15.04
C HIS A 199 13.55 0.91 -15.79
N LEU A 200 12.35 0.31 -15.69
CA LEU A 200 11.14 0.84 -16.31
C LEU A 200 10.72 2.20 -15.73
N ILE A 201 10.84 2.39 -14.41
CA ILE A 201 10.54 3.67 -13.77
C ILE A 201 11.52 4.74 -14.25
N ASN A 202 12.83 4.46 -14.19
CA ASN A 202 13.88 5.40 -14.63
C ASN A 202 13.72 5.80 -16.10
N THR A 203 13.44 4.83 -16.98
CA THR A 203 13.20 5.12 -18.41
C THR A 203 11.97 6.03 -18.59
N ARG A 204 10.94 5.89 -17.75
CA ARG A 204 9.75 6.73 -17.86
C ARG A 204 9.93 8.13 -17.28
N ILE A 205 10.68 8.25 -16.20
CA ILE A 205 11.03 9.58 -15.64
C ILE A 205 11.84 10.38 -16.66
N GLN A 206 12.73 9.76 -17.40
CA GLN A 206 13.51 10.42 -18.47
C GLN A 206 12.68 10.84 -19.69
N GLN A 207 11.47 10.32 -19.83
CA GLN A 207 10.55 10.63 -20.96
C GLN A 207 9.49 11.68 -20.60
N LEU A 208 9.45 12.12 -19.33
CA LEU A 208 8.55 13.18 -18.83
C LEU A 208 9.17 14.54 -18.97
#